data_e9894f681c63b56d65f135629da4d7dd
#
_entry.id   e9894f681c63b56d65f135629da4d7dd
#
_cell.length_a   1.000
_cell.length_b   1.000
_cell.length_c   1.000
_cell.angle_alpha   90.00
_cell.angle_beta   90.00
_cell.angle_gamma   90.00
#
_symmetry.space_group_name_H-M   'P 1'
#
loop_
_entity.id
_entity.type
_entity.pdbx_description
1 polymer ?
#
loop_
_entity_poly.entity_id
_entity_poly.type
_entity_poly.pdbx_seq_one_letter_code
_entity_poly.pdbx_strand_id
1 'polypeptide(L)'
;MFRKLTMLLLLLITINSYAQQDAWIYLLDKPNASVALANPITILTQKAIDRKQNHSISIDERDVPVHEAYISDLKLHAGITVLAKSKWFNTVFVRGFADDINNLLALEYVDYIDFADNSLDAASRPNSNQNKTEIEDESIVFTYGDTQNQVEMINADNLHVANYTGEGITIAVMDSGFPNVNTMGAFQRLKDNTDLLDGYDFVDRTSDVYASTASSHGTRVLSDMAGYIQDQFVGTAPDASYYLFRTEDTSSENPVEESYWVEAAERADSLGVDMINTSLGYRVFDNSNYNYTPADMNGQVAFISKGASIAVEKGILVVVSAGNAGATAWQTVGAPADSPDVLSVGGVDANGDYVSFSSQGGVAQLGYQKPDVVARAGTAYVIDQTNTITQNNGTSFSSPILCGGIASLWQAIPDASPTEVMDYVRQSASQFSSPDDLLGFGIPDLDLARSIALTIDEDRIEDFSFYPNPVKTELNIVFSSNISLLELSIYNQLGQDVLHKSIQENSRSINISDLASGIYFIKLSTENTSKTFKFIKQ
;
A
#
# COMPACT_ATOMS: atom_id res chain seq x y z
N MET A 1 -42.31 -58.32 49.72
CA MET A 1 -40.99 -57.77 49.47
C MET A 1 -41.02 -56.93 48.18
N PHE A 2 -41.38 -55.64 48.26
CA PHE A 2 -41.63 -54.75 47.11
C PHE A 2 -40.36 -53.90 46.91
N ARG A 3 -39.67 -54.06 45.78
CA ARG A 3 -38.59 -53.18 45.33
C ARG A 3 -39.21 -51.98 44.64
N LYS A 4 -39.11 -50.82 45.26
CA LYS A 4 -39.46 -49.54 44.62
C LYS A 4 -38.37 -49.16 43.63
N LEU A 5 -38.70 -49.16 42.36
CA LEU A 5 -37.88 -48.64 41.28
C LEU A 5 -38.07 -47.10 41.23
N THR A 6 -37.11 -46.35 41.71
CA THR A 6 -37.12 -44.88 41.62
C THR A 6 -36.53 -44.53 40.26
N MET A 7 -37.40 -44.11 39.35
CA MET A 7 -37.03 -43.61 38.03
C MET A 7 -36.53 -42.17 38.18
N LEU A 8 -35.20 -41.96 38.11
CA LEU A 8 -34.57 -40.66 38.10
C LEU A 8 -34.74 -40.08 36.70
N LEU A 9 -35.68 -39.13 36.51
CA LEU A 9 -35.86 -38.36 35.28
C LEU A 9 -34.74 -37.31 35.22
N LEU A 10 -33.64 -37.60 34.50
CA LEU A 10 -32.63 -36.61 34.13
C LEU A 10 -33.28 -35.63 33.12
N LEU A 11 -33.67 -34.48 33.59
CA LEU A 11 -34.07 -33.36 32.74
C LEU A 11 -32.74 -32.83 32.12
N LEU A 12 -32.42 -33.27 30.89
CA LEU A 12 -31.39 -32.65 30.08
C LEU A 12 -31.86 -31.27 29.67
N ILE A 13 -31.54 -30.27 30.50
CA ILE A 13 -31.57 -28.88 30.07
C ILE A 13 -30.43 -28.74 29.10
N THR A 14 -30.70 -28.78 27.81
CA THR A 14 -29.78 -28.31 26.78
C THR A 14 -29.67 -26.79 26.94
N ILE A 15 -28.66 -26.36 27.69
CA ILE A 15 -28.24 -24.98 27.65
C ILE A 15 -27.66 -24.81 26.24
N ASN A 16 -28.45 -24.27 25.32
CA ASN A 16 -27.89 -23.74 24.09
C ASN A 16 -27.00 -22.57 24.52
N SER A 17 -25.70 -22.85 24.62
CA SER A 17 -24.69 -21.82 24.75
C SER A 17 -24.60 -21.14 23.38
N TYR A 18 -25.43 -20.11 23.19
CA TYR A 18 -25.24 -19.21 22.04
C TYR A 18 -23.92 -18.48 22.28
N ALA A 19 -22.91 -18.77 21.46
CA ALA A 19 -21.70 -17.99 21.42
C ALA A 19 -22.02 -16.57 20.91
N GLN A 20 -21.34 -15.56 21.45
CA GLN A 20 -21.39 -14.25 20.85
C GLN A 20 -20.84 -14.31 19.42
N GLN A 21 -21.40 -13.51 18.54
CA GLN A 21 -21.05 -13.36 17.15
C GLN A 21 -20.39 -12.00 16.92
N ASP A 22 -19.54 -11.94 15.93
CA ASP A 22 -18.93 -10.73 15.41
C ASP A 22 -19.63 -10.31 14.11
N ALA A 23 -19.88 -9.01 13.93
CA ALA A 23 -20.55 -8.51 12.73
C ALA A 23 -20.18 -7.05 12.41
N TRP A 24 -20.22 -6.71 11.13
CA TRP A 24 -20.15 -5.35 10.61
C TRP A 24 -21.57 -4.82 10.40
N ILE A 25 -21.93 -3.73 11.09
CA ILE A 25 -23.19 -3.02 10.92
C ILE A 25 -22.99 -1.92 9.90
N TYR A 26 -23.51 -2.09 8.69
CA TYR A 26 -23.46 -1.10 7.62
C TYR A 26 -24.53 -0.05 7.82
N LEU A 27 -24.16 1.22 7.66
CA LEU A 27 -25.02 2.36 7.93
C LEU A 27 -25.46 3.02 6.62
N LEU A 28 -26.71 3.52 6.59
CA LEU A 28 -27.33 4.07 5.38
C LEU A 28 -26.66 5.35 4.89
N ASP A 29 -26.21 6.23 5.80
CA ASP A 29 -25.74 7.55 5.45
C ASP A 29 -24.67 8.11 6.40
N LYS A 30 -24.19 9.30 6.05
CA LYS A 30 -23.35 10.19 6.87
C LYS A 30 -23.96 11.58 6.87
N PRO A 31 -24.86 11.91 7.77
CA PRO A 31 -25.64 13.16 7.75
C PRO A 31 -24.83 14.45 7.61
N ASN A 32 -23.57 14.44 8.06
CA ASN A 32 -22.67 15.61 8.01
C ASN A 32 -21.72 15.61 6.78
N ALA A 33 -21.87 14.69 5.82
CA ALA A 33 -20.94 14.52 4.70
C ALA A 33 -20.78 15.81 3.89
N SER A 34 -21.86 16.47 3.50
CA SER A 34 -21.81 17.70 2.71
C SER A 34 -21.05 18.84 3.40
N VAL A 35 -21.14 18.95 4.71
CA VAL A 35 -20.44 19.99 5.50
C VAL A 35 -18.94 19.67 5.58
N ALA A 36 -18.59 18.42 5.83
CA ALA A 36 -17.19 17.97 5.91
C ALA A 36 -16.49 18.08 4.55
N LEU A 37 -17.16 17.67 3.46
CA LEU A 37 -16.63 17.77 2.10
C LEU A 37 -16.46 19.21 1.62
N ALA A 38 -17.31 20.14 2.09
CA ALA A 38 -17.13 21.56 1.81
C ALA A 38 -15.91 22.19 2.51
N ASN A 39 -15.39 21.55 3.57
CA ASN A 39 -14.23 22.00 4.31
C ASN A 39 -13.33 20.81 4.73
N PRO A 40 -12.61 20.17 3.79
CA PRO A 40 -11.90 18.90 4.02
C PRO A 40 -10.83 18.96 5.12
N ILE A 41 -10.27 20.14 5.39
CA ILE A 41 -9.26 20.33 6.46
C ILE A 41 -9.80 19.99 7.86
N THR A 42 -11.12 19.85 8.03
CA THR A 42 -11.74 19.41 9.29
C THR A 42 -11.66 17.91 9.51
N ILE A 43 -11.37 17.13 8.47
CA ILE A 43 -11.35 15.67 8.49
C ILE A 43 -10.05 15.06 7.94
N LEU A 44 -9.23 15.85 7.26
CA LEU A 44 -7.95 15.47 6.66
C LEU A 44 -6.87 16.48 7.06
N THR A 45 -5.62 16.04 7.18
CA THR A 45 -4.48 16.95 7.28
C THR A 45 -4.21 17.67 5.95
N GLN A 46 -3.43 18.76 5.97
CA GLN A 46 -3.03 19.42 4.73
C GLN A 46 -2.22 18.45 3.84
N LYS A 47 -1.28 17.69 4.42
CA LYS A 47 -0.52 16.67 3.67
C LYS A 47 -1.43 15.66 2.97
N ALA A 48 -2.51 15.19 3.62
CA ALA A 48 -3.47 14.29 3.00
C ALA A 48 -4.23 14.93 1.83
N ILE A 49 -4.60 16.21 1.97
CA ILE A 49 -5.25 16.98 0.91
C ILE A 49 -4.29 17.17 -0.26
N ASP A 50 -3.04 17.56 0.00
CA ASP A 50 -2.01 17.77 -1.02
C ASP A 50 -1.70 16.45 -1.75
N ARG A 51 -1.51 15.33 -1.04
CA ARG A 51 -1.33 14.00 -1.64
C ARG A 51 -2.48 13.64 -2.59
N LYS A 52 -3.74 13.77 -2.13
CA LYS A 52 -4.92 13.50 -2.96
C LYS A 52 -4.97 14.42 -4.19
N GLN A 53 -4.61 15.69 -4.03
CA GLN A 53 -4.55 16.64 -5.14
C GLN A 53 -3.43 16.28 -6.13
N ASN A 54 -2.23 15.97 -5.65
CA ASN A 54 -1.09 15.58 -6.48
C ASN A 54 -1.39 14.32 -7.28
N HIS A 55 -2.04 13.32 -6.67
CA HIS A 55 -2.44 12.09 -7.34
C HIS A 55 -3.83 12.17 -8.02
N SER A 56 -4.42 13.35 -8.16
CA SER A 56 -5.74 13.56 -8.78
C SER A 56 -6.87 12.71 -8.16
N ILE A 57 -6.78 12.43 -6.84
CA ILE A 57 -7.74 11.63 -6.09
C ILE A 57 -8.82 12.54 -5.51
N SER A 58 -10.08 12.23 -5.79
CA SER A 58 -11.21 12.97 -5.24
C SER A 58 -11.36 12.74 -3.74
N ILE A 59 -11.62 13.82 -2.99
CA ILE A 59 -12.11 13.73 -1.61
C ILE A 59 -13.62 13.45 -1.71
N ASP A 60 -14.05 12.31 -1.17
CA ASP A 60 -15.42 11.82 -1.28
C ASP A 60 -16.03 11.46 0.09
N GLU A 61 -17.26 10.91 0.11
CA GLU A 61 -17.95 10.54 1.35
C GLU A 61 -17.18 9.49 2.18
N ARG A 62 -16.30 8.70 1.56
CA ARG A 62 -15.45 7.73 2.27
C ARG A 62 -14.39 8.42 3.15
N ASP A 63 -14.03 9.67 2.86
CA ASP A 63 -13.12 10.44 3.71
C ASP A 63 -13.82 10.97 4.97
N VAL A 64 -15.15 11.05 4.98
CA VAL A 64 -15.96 11.56 6.10
C VAL A 64 -16.10 10.49 7.18
N PRO A 65 -15.83 10.80 8.47
CA PRO A 65 -16.00 9.86 9.58
C PRO A 65 -17.44 9.31 9.68
N VAL A 66 -17.56 8.11 10.24
CA VAL A 66 -18.85 7.54 10.64
C VAL A 66 -19.56 8.50 11.61
N HIS A 67 -20.88 8.61 11.48
CA HIS A 67 -21.66 9.55 12.31
C HIS A 67 -21.64 9.13 13.79
N GLU A 68 -21.03 9.95 14.65
CA GLU A 68 -20.80 9.62 16.06
C GLU A 68 -22.10 9.42 16.86
N ALA A 69 -23.22 10.03 16.45
CA ALA A 69 -24.50 9.79 17.10
C ALA A 69 -24.98 8.33 16.88
N TYR A 70 -24.76 7.75 15.71
CA TYR A 70 -25.09 6.36 15.43
C TYR A 70 -24.24 5.40 16.25
N ILE A 71 -22.92 5.67 16.36
CA ILE A 71 -22.01 4.89 17.20
C ILE A 71 -22.42 4.96 18.68
N SER A 72 -22.81 6.16 19.14
CA SER A 72 -23.25 6.36 20.52
C SER A 72 -24.56 5.63 20.82
N ASP A 73 -25.50 5.61 19.87
CA ASP A 73 -26.75 4.88 19.99
C ASP A 73 -26.54 3.37 20.00
N LEU A 74 -25.72 2.83 19.08
CA LEU A 74 -25.37 1.41 19.05
C LEU A 74 -24.75 0.92 20.36
N LYS A 75 -23.95 1.75 21.04
CA LYS A 75 -23.36 1.44 22.36
C LYS A 75 -24.39 1.35 23.49
N LEU A 76 -25.60 1.88 23.32
CA LEU A 76 -26.68 1.83 24.32
C LEU A 76 -27.52 0.56 24.21
N HIS A 77 -27.44 -0.18 23.11
CA HIS A 77 -28.20 -1.41 22.91
C HIS A 77 -27.69 -2.54 23.80
N ALA A 78 -28.61 -3.15 24.57
CA ALA A 78 -28.27 -4.25 25.46
C ALA A 78 -27.72 -5.45 24.66
N GLY A 79 -26.67 -6.08 25.16
CA GLY A 79 -26.01 -7.23 24.50
C GLY A 79 -25.06 -6.86 23.35
N ILE A 80 -24.92 -5.58 23.02
CA ILE A 80 -24.03 -5.09 21.95
C ILE A 80 -22.76 -4.45 22.53
N THR A 81 -21.60 -4.88 22.04
CA THR A 81 -20.30 -4.27 22.31
C THR A 81 -19.76 -3.72 21.00
N VAL A 82 -19.56 -2.41 20.91
CA VAL A 82 -18.91 -1.76 19.76
C VAL A 82 -17.40 -1.82 19.93
N LEU A 83 -16.68 -2.38 18.94
CA LEU A 83 -15.25 -2.63 19.00
C LEU A 83 -14.44 -1.77 18.01
N ALA A 84 -14.94 -1.58 16.78
CA ALA A 84 -14.26 -0.81 15.73
C ALA A 84 -15.27 -0.05 14.86
N LYS A 85 -14.78 0.83 13.98
CA LYS A 85 -15.57 1.55 12.99
C LYS A 85 -14.76 1.73 11.71
N SER A 86 -15.44 1.88 10.57
CA SER A 86 -14.80 2.20 9.30
C SER A 86 -15.55 3.32 8.59
N LYS A 87 -14.81 4.40 8.25
CA LYS A 87 -15.36 5.49 7.43
C LYS A 87 -15.46 5.07 5.95
N TRP A 88 -14.57 4.21 5.47
CA TRP A 88 -14.56 3.77 4.07
C TRP A 88 -15.76 2.89 3.74
N PHE A 89 -16.09 1.99 4.64
CA PHE A 89 -17.25 1.09 4.49
C PHE A 89 -18.53 1.65 5.10
N ASN A 90 -18.47 2.77 5.84
CA ASN A 90 -19.56 3.32 6.65
C ASN A 90 -20.15 2.28 7.60
N THR A 91 -19.29 1.59 8.35
CA THR A 91 -19.66 0.47 9.23
C THR A 91 -19.22 0.68 10.67
N VAL A 92 -19.87 -0.07 11.55
CA VAL A 92 -19.45 -0.24 12.95
C VAL A 92 -19.33 -1.73 13.23
N PHE A 93 -18.16 -2.17 13.70
CA PHE A 93 -17.94 -3.57 14.11
C PHE A 93 -18.45 -3.79 15.51
N VAL A 94 -19.27 -4.81 15.67
CA VAL A 94 -19.91 -5.14 16.96
C VAL A 94 -19.72 -6.61 17.31
N ARG A 95 -19.80 -6.88 18.62
CA ARG A 95 -19.90 -8.23 19.18
C ARG A 95 -21.15 -8.33 20.04
N GLY A 96 -21.93 -9.43 19.88
CA GLY A 96 -23.14 -9.69 20.64
C GLY A 96 -23.74 -11.05 20.30
N PHE A 97 -24.87 -11.40 20.93
CA PHE A 97 -25.62 -12.57 20.47
C PHE A 97 -26.30 -12.27 19.12
N ALA A 98 -26.42 -13.28 18.26
CA ALA A 98 -26.97 -13.09 16.90
C ALA A 98 -28.35 -12.39 16.90
N ASP A 99 -29.23 -12.71 17.85
CA ASP A 99 -30.55 -12.09 17.99
C ASP A 99 -30.45 -10.61 18.37
N ASP A 100 -29.52 -10.24 19.27
CA ASP A 100 -29.29 -8.84 19.66
C ASP A 100 -28.72 -8.03 18.49
N ILE A 101 -27.80 -8.60 17.74
CA ILE A 101 -27.23 -7.99 16.54
C ILE A 101 -28.33 -7.82 15.47
N ASN A 102 -29.13 -8.84 15.18
CA ASN A 102 -30.21 -8.77 14.20
C ASN A 102 -31.29 -7.72 14.58
N ASN A 103 -31.51 -7.48 15.88
CA ASN A 103 -32.45 -6.44 16.33
C ASN A 103 -32.01 -5.02 15.91
N LEU A 104 -30.71 -4.81 15.60
CA LEU A 104 -30.21 -3.52 15.12
C LEU A 104 -30.72 -3.17 13.71
N LEU A 105 -31.21 -4.16 12.91
CA LEU A 105 -31.89 -3.90 11.64
C LEU A 105 -33.16 -3.06 11.76
N ALA A 106 -33.74 -2.95 12.97
CA ALA A 106 -34.91 -2.11 13.23
C ALA A 106 -34.57 -0.61 13.35
N LEU A 107 -33.30 -0.25 13.40
CA LEU A 107 -32.83 1.14 13.49
C LEU A 107 -32.89 1.79 12.11
N GLU A 108 -33.47 2.99 12.01
CA GLU A 108 -33.70 3.69 10.74
C GLU A 108 -32.40 4.02 9.97
N TYR A 109 -31.25 4.04 10.64
CA TYR A 109 -29.94 4.36 10.06
C TYR A 109 -29.09 3.12 9.74
N VAL A 110 -29.58 1.90 10.00
CA VAL A 110 -28.89 0.63 9.66
C VAL A 110 -29.37 0.15 8.29
N ASP A 111 -28.45 -0.11 7.39
CA ASP A 111 -28.71 -0.61 6.03
C ASP A 111 -28.80 -2.15 6.03
N TYR A 112 -27.71 -2.81 6.42
CA TYR A 112 -27.64 -4.25 6.55
C TYR A 112 -26.57 -4.66 7.56
N ILE A 113 -26.54 -5.95 7.88
CA ILE A 113 -25.57 -6.57 8.78
C ILE A 113 -24.82 -7.65 8.00
N ASP A 114 -23.50 -7.65 8.18
CA ASP A 114 -22.58 -8.65 7.61
C ASP A 114 -21.93 -9.40 8.79
N PHE A 115 -22.25 -10.67 8.96
CA PHE A 115 -21.70 -11.45 10.06
C PHE A 115 -20.32 -12.01 9.68
N ALA A 116 -19.38 -12.05 10.62
CA ALA A 116 -18.10 -12.73 10.41
C ALA A 116 -18.28 -14.25 10.21
N ASP A 117 -19.37 -14.82 10.72
CA ASP A 117 -19.86 -16.16 10.35
C ASP A 117 -20.68 -16.07 9.06
N ASN A 118 -20.04 -16.29 7.92
CA ASN A 118 -20.64 -16.23 6.57
C ASN A 118 -21.88 -17.15 6.37
N SER A 119 -22.15 -18.07 7.29
CA SER A 119 -23.36 -18.89 7.24
C SER A 119 -24.63 -18.11 7.59
N LEU A 120 -24.50 -16.87 8.04
CA LEU A 120 -25.58 -16.01 8.53
C LEU A 120 -25.97 -14.86 7.55
N ASP A 121 -25.28 -14.68 6.39
CA ASP A 121 -25.34 -13.49 5.52
C ASP A 121 -25.99 -13.59 4.14
N ALA A 122 -26.08 -12.40 3.46
CA ALA A 122 -26.52 -12.22 2.04
C ALA A 122 -25.82 -11.03 1.31
N ALA A 123 -24.97 -11.34 0.32
CA ALA A 123 -24.23 -10.66 -0.82
C ALA A 123 -23.98 -9.12 -1.06
N SER A 124 -22.87 -8.73 -1.74
CA SER A 124 -21.93 -7.57 -1.85
C SER A 124 -21.87 -6.65 -3.11
N ARG A 125 -20.92 -5.59 -3.21
CA ARG A 125 -20.50 -4.76 -4.43
C ARG A 125 -19.21 -3.87 -4.35
N PRO A 126 -18.65 -3.20 -5.48
CA PRO A 126 -17.28 -2.68 -5.70
C PRO A 126 -16.99 -1.18 -6.16
N ASN A 127 -15.80 -0.72 -6.46
CA ASN A 127 -14.62 0.17 -6.56
C ASN A 127 -14.40 1.33 -7.56
N SER A 128 -13.31 2.24 -7.39
CA SER A 128 -12.19 2.72 -8.31
C SER A 128 -11.43 4.07 -8.04
N ASN A 129 -10.23 4.43 -8.54
CA ASN A 129 -8.90 5.12 -8.64
C ASN A 129 -8.75 6.65 -8.96
N GLN A 130 -7.57 7.46 -8.79
CA GLN A 130 -6.09 7.53 -9.02
C GLN A 130 -5.41 8.95 -8.94
N ASN A 131 -4.06 9.14 -8.71
CA ASN A 131 -2.74 9.81 -9.08
C ASN A 131 -2.40 11.33 -8.93
N LYS A 132 -1.14 11.83 -8.69
CA LYS A 132 0.35 11.89 -8.83
C LYS A 132 1.08 13.22 -8.42
N THR A 133 2.42 13.47 -8.13
CA THR A 133 3.80 13.74 -8.56
C THR A 133 4.74 14.71 -7.78
N GLU A 134 6.03 14.66 -7.68
CA GLU A 134 7.56 14.75 -7.66
C GLU A 134 8.35 15.88 -6.89
N ILE A 135 9.73 15.85 -6.54
CA ILE A 135 11.15 16.02 -7.02
C ILE A 135 12.23 16.27 -5.92
N GLU A 136 13.47 15.94 -5.93
CA GLU A 136 14.94 15.76 -5.94
C GLU A 136 15.82 16.54 -4.91
N ASP A 137 17.16 16.36 -4.63
CA ASP A 137 18.24 15.34 -4.63
C ASP A 137 19.54 15.84 -3.90
N GLU A 138 20.41 15.00 -3.25
CA GLU A 138 21.89 15.04 -3.03
C GLU A 138 22.45 13.80 -2.25
N SER A 139 23.76 13.38 -2.43
CA SER A 139 24.30 12.02 -2.21
C SER A 139 24.98 11.66 -0.86
N ILE A 140 24.67 10.50 -0.24
CA ILE A 140 25.21 9.94 1.03
C ILE A 140 25.79 8.51 0.79
N VAL A 141 26.84 8.09 1.54
CA VAL A 141 27.42 6.72 1.49
C VAL A 141 27.36 6.06 2.87
N PHE A 142 26.64 4.91 2.98
CA PHE A 142 26.53 4.10 4.20
C PHE A 142 27.46 2.88 4.19
N THR A 143 27.87 2.44 5.38
CA THR A 143 28.46 1.10 5.62
C THR A 143 27.39 0.24 6.29
N TYR A 144 26.85 -0.75 5.57
CA TYR A 144 25.67 -1.52 5.97
C TYR A 144 25.92 -2.59 7.04
N GLY A 145 27.18 -3.03 7.20
CA GLY A 145 27.51 -4.08 8.18
C GLY A 145 26.71 -5.37 7.94
N ASP A 146 25.98 -5.83 8.95
CA ASP A 146 25.19 -7.08 8.87
C ASP A 146 24.04 -7.02 7.85
N THR A 147 23.50 -5.82 7.54
CA THR A 147 22.39 -5.66 6.57
C THR A 147 22.83 -5.58 5.12
N GLN A 148 24.12 -5.61 4.83
CA GLN A 148 24.66 -5.41 3.49
C GLN A 148 23.95 -6.29 2.44
N ASN A 149 23.84 -7.60 2.68
CA ASN A 149 23.22 -8.51 1.71
C ASN A 149 21.73 -8.18 1.45
N GLN A 150 20.95 -7.86 2.48
CA GLN A 150 19.50 -7.61 2.29
C GLN A 150 19.21 -6.25 1.63
N VAL A 151 20.12 -5.29 1.76
CA VAL A 151 20.03 -3.97 1.10
C VAL A 151 20.52 -4.06 -0.36
N GLU A 152 21.69 -4.69 -0.58
CA GLU A 152 22.26 -4.89 -1.92
C GLU A 152 21.45 -5.86 -2.79
N MET A 153 20.75 -6.84 -2.19
CA MET A 153 19.91 -7.80 -2.91
C MET A 153 18.85 -7.13 -3.78
N ILE A 154 18.31 -6.00 -3.32
CA ILE A 154 17.29 -5.21 -4.03
C ILE A 154 17.88 -3.93 -4.65
N ASN A 155 19.22 -3.77 -4.65
CA ASN A 155 19.95 -2.59 -5.12
C ASN A 155 19.48 -1.25 -4.47
N ALA A 156 19.03 -1.29 -3.21
CA ALA A 156 18.68 -0.09 -2.46
C ALA A 156 19.93 0.72 -2.06
N ASP A 157 21.09 0.10 -1.96
CA ASP A 157 22.39 0.74 -1.75
C ASP A 157 22.73 1.75 -2.87
N ASN A 158 22.40 1.43 -4.12
CA ASN A 158 22.57 2.35 -5.25
C ASN A 158 21.69 3.60 -5.13
N LEU A 159 20.46 3.46 -4.60
CA LEU A 159 19.59 4.59 -4.29
C LEU A 159 20.18 5.43 -3.17
N HIS A 160 20.67 4.81 -2.09
CA HIS A 160 21.33 5.52 -0.99
C HIS A 160 22.59 6.27 -1.44
N VAL A 161 23.41 5.69 -2.33
CA VAL A 161 24.55 6.38 -2.94
C VAL A 161 24.13 7.59 -3.78
N ALA A 162 22.93 7.53 -4.36
CA ALA A 162 22.31 8.66 -5.07
C ALA A 162 21.51 9.59 -4.13
N ASN A 163 21.59 9.42 -2.81
CA ASN A 163 20.91 10.17 -1.72
C ASN A 163 19.43 9.91 -1.55
N TYR A 164 18.89 8.88 -2.15
CA TYR A 164 17.51 8.50 -1.92
C TYR A 164 17.44 7.53 -0.74
N THR A 165 17.17 8.06 0.45
CA THR A 165 17.16 7.36 1.74
C THR A 165 15.77 7.28 2.36
N GLY A 166 14.74 7.67 1.58
CA GLY A 166 13.33 7.72 1.97
C GLY A 166 12.89 9.08 2.49
N GLU A 167 13.74 10.13 2.45
CA GLU A 167 13.40 11.46 2.92
C GLU A 167 12.15 12.01 2.21
N GLY A 168 11.23 12.58 3.00
CA GLY A 168 9.94 13.11 2.52
C GLY A 168 8.84 12.07 2.38
N ILE A 169 9.14 10.76 2.34
CA ILE A 169 8.16 9.68 2.32
C ILE A 169 7.73 9.33 3.75
N THR A 170 6.43 9.16 3.94
CA THR A 170 5.85 8.77 5.23
C THR A 170 5.28 7.37 5.17
N ILE A 171 5.73 6.48 6.05
CA ILE A 171 5.32 5.08 6.12
C ILE A 171 4.51 4.83 7.41
N ALA A 172 3.34 4.23 7.31
CA ALA A 172 2.65 3.64 8.46
C ALA A 172 3.04 2.16 8.61
N VAL A 173 3.54 1.78 9.77
CA VAL A 173 3.86 0.40 10.11
C VAL A 173 2.72 -0.16 10.96
N MET A 174 2.01 -1.17 10.44
CA MET A 174 0.90 -1.83 11.13
C MET A 174 1.34 -3.20 11.61
N ASP A 175 1.35 -3.41 12.94
CA ASP A 175 1.94 -4.61 13.54
C ASP A 175 1.40 -4.87 14.97
N SER A 176 1.93 -5.90 15.62
CA SER A 176 1.47 -6.40 16.93
C SER A 176 2.08 -5.70 18.14
N GLY A 177 3.04 -4.78 17.97
CA GLY A 177 3.63 -3.99 19.05
C GLY A 177 5.02 -3.45 18.76
N PHE A 178 5.33 -2.32 19.40
CA PHE A 178 6.56 -1.55 19.18
C PHE A 178 7.30 -1.21 20.48
N PRO A 179 7.50 -2.20 21.42
CA PRO A 179 8.14 -1.90 22.69
C PRO A 179 9.54 -1.31 22.49
N ASN A 180 9.86 -0.32 23.30
CA ASN A 180 11.15 0.36 23.40
C ASN A 180 11.61 1.16 22.17
N VAL A 181 10.89 1.21 21.04
CA VAL A 181 11.28 1.99 19.84
C VAL A 181 11.62 3.44 20.20
N ASN A 182 10.82 4.06 21.07
CA ASN A 182 11.02 5.44 21.53
C ASN A 182 12.28 5.65 22.39
N THR A 183 12.91 4.59 22.89
CA THR A 183 14.09 4.65 23.78
C THR A 183 15.35 4.02 23.21
N MET A 184 15.22 3.13 22.21
CA MET A 184 16.35 2.41 21.61
C MET A 184 17.31 3.34 20.86
N GLY A 185 18.61 3.02 20.94
CA GLY A 185 19.68 3.72 20.21
C GLY A 185 19.59 3.51 18.70
N ALA A 186 19.15 2.34 18.25
CA ALA A 186 18.98 2.01 16.83
C ALA A 186 17.96 2.91 16.11
N PHE A 187 17.05 3.56 16.82
CA PHE A 187 16.09 4.53 16.25
C PHE A 187 16.42 5.97 16.65
N GLN A 188 17.66 6.23 17.13
CA GLN A 188 18.06 7.58 17.52
C GLN A 188 18.05 8.55 16.34
N ARG A 189 18.46 8.08 15.14
CA ARG A 189 18.43 8.87 13.90
C ARG A 189 17.03 9.39 13.61
N LEU A 190 15.99 8.55 13.67
CA LEU A 190 14.59 8.98 13.48
C LEU A 190 14.15 10.03 14.50
N LYS A 191 14.58 9.88 15.76
CA LYS A 191 14.20 10.81 16.83
C LYS A 191 14.90 12.16 16.66
N ASP A 192 16.16 12.16 16.27
CA ASP A 192 16.95 13.37 16.06
C ASP A 192 16.44 14.17 14.85
N ASN A 193 15.99 13.47 13.80
CA ASN A 193 15.39 14.05 12.60
C ASN A 193 13.91 14.43 12.77
N THR A 194 13.26 14.01 13.89
CA THR A 194 11.81 14.11 14.10
C THR A 194 10.95 13.26 13.17
N ASP A 195 11.52 12.17 12.64
CA ASP A 195 10.90 11.23 11.70
C ASP A 195 10.16 10.08 12.38
N LEU A 196 10.38 9.86 13.68
CA LEU A 196 9.50 9.03 14.50
C LEU A 196 8.28 9.88 14.89
N LEU A 197 7.22 9.75 14.10
CA LEU A 197 5.99 10.50 14.25
C LEU A 197 5.12 9.95 15.40
N ASP A 198 3.85 10.29 15.41
CA ASP A 198 2.87 9.80 16.38
C ASP A 198 2.55 8.31 16.15
N GLY A 199 1.82 7.69 17.07
CA GLY A 199 1.34 6.32 16.98
C GLY A 199 -0.04 6.15 17.60
N TYR A 200 -0.64 4.97 17.40
CA TYR A 200 -1.88 4.63 18.08
C TYR A 200 -2.03 3.12 18.23
N ASP A 201 -2.48 2.71 19.40
CA ASP A 201 -2.86 1.33 19.70
C ASP A 201 -4.36 1.15 19.48
N PHE A 202 -4.74 0.49 18.38
CA PHE A 202 -6.13 0.23 18.01
C PHE A 202 -6.75 -0.91 18.82
N VAL A 203 -5.94 -1.75 19.46
CA VAL A 203 -6.39 -2.83 20.34
C VAL A 203 -6.79 -2.28 21.71
N ASP A 204 -5.86 -1.60 22.37
CA ASP A 204 -6.07 -1.04 23.72
C ASP A 204 -6.67 0.38 23.71
N ARG A 205 -6.91 0.94 22.51
CA ARG A 205 -7.53 2.27 22.29
C ARG A 205 -6.79 3.41 22.99
N THR A 206 -5.46 3.40 22.92
CA THR A 206 -4.58 4.40 23.54
C THR A 206 -3.58 4.99 22.52
N SER A 207 -3.09 6.20 22.81
CA SER A 207 -2.03 6.83 22.02
C SER A 207 -0.62 6.33 22.37
N ASP A 208 -0.45 5.57 23.45
CA ASP A 208 0.84 4.98 23.81
C ASP A 208 1.04 3.63 23.10
N VAL A 209 1.51 3.68 21.87
CA VAL A 209 1.79 2.50 21.04
C VAL A 209 2.98 1.66 21.53
N TYR A 210 3.79 2.20 22.46
CA TYR A 210 4.96 1.55 23.04
C TYR A 210 4.65 0.74 24.30
N ALA A 211 3.48 0.93 24.90
CA ALA A 211 3.09 0.35 26.19
C ALA A 211 2.95 -1.18 26.14
N SER A 212 2.46 -1.71 25.01
CA SER A 212 2.31 -3.16 24.88
C SER A 212 3.66 -3.84 24.71
N THR A 213 3.96 -4.77 25.61
CA THR A 213 5.16 -5.63 25.58
C THR A 213 4.83 -7.09 25.20
N ALA A 214 3.61 -7.37 24.80
CA ALA A 214 3.14 -8.71 24.46
C ALA A 214 3.83 -9.24 23.18
N SER A 215 4.18 -8.34 22.26
CA SER A 215 4.98 -8.64 21.07
C SER A 215 6.01 -7.56 20.81
N SER A 216 7.16 -7.96 20.28
CA SER A 216 8.21 -7.06 19.76
C SER A 216 8.39 -7.22 18.26
N HIS A 217 7.41 -7.83 17.56
CA HIS A 217 7.50 -8.11 16.14
C HIS A 217 7.58 -6.80 15.35
N GLY A 218 6.72 -5.83 15.61
CA GLY A 218 6.74 -4.52 14.95
C GLY A 218 8.03 -3.72 15.17
N THR A 219 8.69 -3.88 16.35
CA THR A 219 10.02 -3.28 16.58
C THR A 219 11.06 -3.84 15.62
N ARG A 220 11.05 -5.17 15.37
CA ARG A 220 11.96 -5.83 14.40
C ARG A 220 11.62 -5.43 12.97
N VAL A 221 10.35 -5.44 12.61
CA VAL A 221 9.85 -5.00 11.30
C VAL A 221 10.27 -3.56 11.00
N LEU A 222 10.07 -2.65 11.95
CA LEU A 222 10.52 -1.25 11.79
C LEU A 222 12.02 -1.16 11.58
N SER A 223 12.83 -2.03 12.21
CA SER A 223 14.28 -1.97 12.09
C SER A 223 14.78 -2.23 10.67
N ASP A 224 14.10 -3.07 9.88
CA ASP A 224 14.46 -3.35 8.49
C ASP A 224 14.41 -2.11 7.58
N MET A 225 13.51 -1.17 7.91
CA MET A 225 13.36 0.10 7.18
C MET A 225 14.17 1.23 7.80
N ALA A 226 14.05 1.42 9.10
CA ALA A 226 14.44 2.62 9.85
C ALA A 226 15.62 2.44 10.79
N GLY A 227 16.07 1.20 11.04
CA GLY A 227 17.14 0.91 11.97
C GLY A 227 18.48 1.49 11.53
N TYR A 228 19.19 2.15 12.45
CA TYR A 228 20.52 2.68 12.18
C TYR A 228 21.47 2.47 13.35
N ILE A 229 22.49 1.64 13.15
CA ILE A 229 23.64 1.50 14.04
C ILE A 229 24.88 1.66 13.14
N GLN A 230 25.61 2.76 13.33
CA GLN A 230 26.72 3.14 12.47
C GLN A 230 27.68 1.97 12.24
N ASP A 231 28.03 1.74 10.98
CA ASP A 231 28.94 0.69 10.48
C ASP A 231 28.51 -0.76 10.79
N GLN A 232 27.31 -0.98 11.36
CA GLN A 232 26.84 -2.31 11.75
C GLN A 232 25.46 -2.67 11.17
N PHE A 233 24.55 -1.71 11.06
CA PHE A 233 23.19 -1.95 10.59
C PHE A 233 22.60 -0.68 9.99
N VAL A 234 22.09 -0.76 8.77
CA VAL A 234 21.36 0.32 8.12
C VAL A 234 20.10 -0.27 7.47
N GLY A 235 18.93 0.25 7.84
CA GLY A 235 17.66 -0.05 7.20
C GLY A 235 17.56 0.55 5.81
N THR A 236 16.55 0.13 5.05
CA THR A 236 16.39 0.49 3.64
C THR A 236 15.76 1.86 3.37
N ALA A 237 15.26 2.54 4.43
CA ALA A 237 14.77 3.93 4.38
C ALA A 237 15.04 4.65 5.72
N PRO A 238 16.32 4.88 6.08
CA PRO A 238 16.69 5.40 7.40
C PRO A 238 16.29 6.86 7.63
N ASP A 239 15.84 7.59 6.61
CA ASP A 239 15.42 8.98 6.66
C ASP A 239 13.94 9.19 6.26
N ALA A 240 13.16 8.09 6.08
CA ALA A 240 11.71 8.19 5.95
C ALA A 240 11.05 8.50 7.31
N SER A 241 9.86 9.10 7.27
CA SER A 241 9.07 9.37 8.48
C SER A 241 8.11 8.22 8.78
N TYR A 242 7.88 7.89 10.06
CA TYR A 242 7.14 6.70 10.46
C TYR A 242 6.00 6.99 11.43
N TYR A 243 4.78 6.54 11.09
CA TYR A 243 3.69 6.32 12.03
C TYR A 243 3.65 4.85 12.47
N LEU A 244 3.41 4.60 13.75
CA LEU A 244 3.35 3.24 14.31
C LEU A 244 1.94 2.93 14.79
N PHE A 245 1.31 1.88 14.25
CA PHE A 245 -0.04 1.48 14.60
C PHE A 245 -0.08 0.02 15.05
N ARG A 246 -0.49 -0.20 16.31
CA ARG A 246 -0.75 -1.56 16.78
C ARG A 246 -2.17 -1.96 16.40
N THR A 247 -2.29 -3.02 15.60
CA THR A 247 -3.56 -3.55 15.08
C THR A 247 -3.84 -4.99 15.49
N GLU A 248 -2.88 -5.65 16.16
CA GLU A 248 -2.96 -7.07 16.53
C GLU A 248 -3.07 -7.28 18.03
N ASP A 249 -4.02 -8.12 18.44
CA ASP A 249 -4.12 -8.67 19.79
C ASP A 249 -3.48 -10.06 19.85
N THR A 250 -2.24 -10.15 20.28
CA THR A 250 -1.49 -11.42 20.34
C THR A 250 -2.05 -12.44 21.34
N SER A 251 -3.11 -12.12 22.06
CA SER A 251 -3.81 -13.05 22.96
C SER A 251 -4.95 -13.82 22.30
N SER A 252 -5.38 -13.39 21.11
CA SER A 252 -6.49 -14.00 20.37
C SER A 252 -6.37 -13.70 18.88
N GLU A 253 -6.97 -14.52 18.03
CA GLU A 253 -7.05 -14.34 16.58
C GLU A 253 -8.52 -14.21 16.19
N ASN A 254 -8.97 -12.97 15.93
CA ASN A 254 -10.38 -12.67 15.69
C ASN A 254 -10.57 -11.67 14.54
N PRO A 255 -11.69 -11.70 13.80
CA PRO A 255 -11.96 -10.79 12.68
C PRO A 255 -11.97 -9.30 13.04
N VAL A 256 -12.07 -8.94 14.32
CA VAL A 256 -11.95 -7.55 14.77
C VAL A 256 -10.61 -6.92 14.40
N GLU A 257 -9.54 -7.73 14.31
CA GLU A 257 -8.19 -7.26 13.97
C GLU A 257 -8.12 -6.77 12.51
N GLU A 258 -8.87 -7.38 11.60
CA GLU A 258 -9.05 -6.84 10.25
C GLU A 258 -9.69 -5.43 10.29
N SER A 259 -10.64 -5.22 11.20
CA SER A 259 -11.28 -3.90 11.38
C SER A 259 -10.35 -2.90 12.04
N TYR A 260 -9.47 -3.31 12.96
CA TYR A 260 -8.43 -2.46 13.53
C TYR A 260 -7.42 -2.03 12.47
N TRP A 261 -7.03 -2.94 11.58
CA TRP A 261 -6.16 -2.63 10.47
C TRP A 261 -6.80 -1.60 9.52
N VAL A 262 -8.06 -1.79 9.15
CA VAL A 262 -8.80 -0.86 8.27
C VAL A 262 -8.93 0.52 8.93
N GLU A 263 -9.27 0.59 10.21
CA GLU A 263 -9.35 1.85 10.97
C GLU A 263 -7.97 2.55 11.05
N ALA A 264 -6.89 1.78 11.17
CA ALA A 264 -5.51 2.28 11.12
C ALA A 264 -5.14 2.82 9.72
N ALA A 265 -5.52 2.12 8.66
CA ALA A 265 -5.31 2.57 7.28
C ALA A 265 -6.09 3.85 6.95
N GLU A 266 -7.31 3.97 7.45
CA GLU A 266 -8.12 5.19 7.38
C GLU A 266 -7.51 6.37 8.13
N ARG A 267 -6.87 6.10 9.28
CA ARG A 267 -6.09 7.11 10.01
C ARG A 267 -4.85 7.50 9.21
N ALA A 268 -4.12 6.54 8.66
CA ALA A 268 -2.97 6.77 7.78
C ALA A 268 -3.35 7.65 6.58
N ASP A 269 -4.47 7.37 5.91
CA ASP A 269 -5.02 8.20 4.83
C ASP A 269 -5.29 9.63 5.30
N SER A 270 -5.95 9.79 6.45
CA SER A 270 -6.28 11.11 7.01
C SER A 270 -5.05 11.93 7.43
N LEU A 271 -3.95 11.26 7.77
CA LEU A 271 -2.66 11.88 8.14
C LEU A 271 -1.79 12.22 6.92
N GLY A 272 -2.11 11.69 5.73
CA GLY A 272 -1.33 11.88 4.52
C GLY A 272 -0.12 10.95 4.42
N VAL A 273 -0.25 9.72 4.92
CA VAL A 273 0.76 8.67 4.78
C VAL A 273 0.88 8.26 3.32
N ASP A 274 2.08 8.05 2.84
CA ASP A 274 2.37 7.67 1.45
C ASP A 274 2.36 6.15 1.28
N MET A 275 2.88 5.40 2.27
CA MET A 275 3.00 3.95 2.23
C MET A 275 2.52 3.28 3.52
N ILE A 276 2.00 2.07 3.40
CA ILE A 276 1.73 1.17 4.52
C ILE A 276 2.61 -0.08 4.38
N ASN A 277 3.34 -0.46 5.46
CA ASN A 277 3.91 -1.78 5.60
C ASN A 277 3.07 -2.64 6.53
N THR A 278 2.66 -3.82 6.06
CA THR A 278 1.90 -4.81 6.81
C THR A 278 2.64 -6.15 6.81
N SER A 279 3.21 -6.53 7.95
CA SER A 279 3.90 -7.82 8.13
C SER A 279 3.01 -8.87 8.81
N LEU A 280 1.72 -8.83 8.52
CA LEU A 280 0.63 -9.59 9.13
C LEU A 280 -0.21 -10.26 8.04
N GLY A 281 -1.06 -11.23 8.45
CA GLY A 281 -2.01 -11.81 7.50
C GLY A 281 -2.96 -12.82 8.13
N TYR A 282 -4.21 -12.79 7.68
CA TYR A 282 -5.33 -13.55 8.24
C TYR A 282 -5.74 -14.71 7.34
N ARG A 283 -6.09 -15.84 7.94
CA ARG A 283 -6.59 -17.05 7.28
C ARG A 283 -7.39 -17.97 8.20
N VAL A 284 -6.98 -18.10 9.45
CA VAL A 284 -7.64 -18.95 10.46
C VAL A 284 -7.77 -18.16 11.75
N PHE A 285 -8.90 -18.35 12.43
CA PHE A 285 -9.29 -17.64 13.63
C PHE A 285 -9.56 -18.61 14.78
N ASP A 286 -9.63 -18.13 16.01
CA ASP A 286 -9.95 -18.91 17.20
C ASP A 286 -11.32 -19.59 17.08
N ASN A 287 -12.30 -18.90 16.52
CA ASN A 287 -13.57 -19.48 16.10
C ASN A 287 -13.45 -19.98 14.65
N SER A 288 -13.42 -21.28 14.45
CA SER A 288 -13.27 -21.90 13.13
C SER A 288 -14.37 -21.56 12.12
N ASN A 289 -15.52 -21.03 12.56
CA ASN A 289 -16.57 -20.55 11.66
C ASN A 289 -16.18 -19.28 10.90
N TYR A 290 -15.19 -18.54 11.40
CA TYR A 290 -14.63 -17.33 10.77
C TYR A 290 -13.49 -17.65 9.80
N ASN A 291 -13.01 -18.89 9.77
CA ASN A 291 -11.86 -19.28 8.95
C ASN A 291 -12.15 -19.07 7.47
N TYR A 292 -11.17 -18.49 6.80
CA TYR A 292 -11.13 -18.46 5.34
C TYR A 292 -10.68 -19.83 4.78
N THR A 293 -10.98 -20.05 3.53
CA THR A 293 -10.43 -21.14 2.71
C THR A 293 -9.44 -20.57 1.68
N PRO A 294 -8.57 -21.39 1.07
CA PRO A 294 -7.73 -20.89 -0.02
C PRO A 294 -8.50 -20.27 -1.21
N ALA A 295 -9.75 -20.65 -1.43
CA ALA A 295 -10.60 -20.08 -2.48
C ALA A 295 -11.11 -18.66 -2.13
N ASP A 296 -11.13 -18.30 -0.85
CA ASP A 296 -11.52 -16.97 -0.37
C ASP A 296 -10.39 -15.95 -0.54
N MET A 297 -9.15 -16.41 -0.75
CA MET A 297 -7.98 -15.57 -0.99
C MET A 297 -8.00 -15.02 -2.42
N ASN A 298 -8.86 -14.05 -2.69
CA ASN A 298 -9.12 -13.49 -4.01
C ASN A 298 -9.31 -11.96 -4.01
N GLY A 299 -8.95 -11.31 -2.93
CA GLY A 299 -9.05 -9.85 -2.73
C GLY A 299 -10.48 -9.32 -2.50
N GLN A 300 -11.51 -10.18 -2.61
CA GLN A 300 -12.92 -9.76 -2.59
C GLN A 300 -13.69 -10.27 -1.35
N VAL A 301 -13.17 -11.26 -0.63
CA VAL A 301 -13.85 -11.89 0.51
C VAL A 301 -13.43 -11.23 1.82
N ALA A 302 -12.15 -11.28 2.17
CA ALA A 302 -11.64 -10.76 3.44
C ALA A 302 -11.87 -9.24 3.57
N PHE A 303 -12.33 -8.81 4.74
CA PHE A 303 -12.62 -7.40 5.00
C PHE A 303 -11.37 -6.53 4.88
N ILE A 304 -10.25 -7.02 5.41
CA ILE A 304 -8.95 -6.34 5.31
C ILE A 304 -8.46 -6.22 3.86
N SER A 305 -8.68 -7.23 3.00
CA SER A 305 -8.25 -7.18 1.59
C SER A 305 -9.01 -6.11 0.81
N LYS A 306 -10.32 -5.99 1.05
CA LYS A 306 -11.14 -4.88 0.53
C LYS A 306 -10.66 -3.52 1.04
N GLY A 307 -10.33 -3.42 2.33
CA GLY A 307 -9.76 -2.21 2.92
C GLY A 307 -8.41 -1.83 2.33
N ALA A 308 -7.55 -2.81 2.06
CA ALA A 308 -6.24 -2.60 1.44
C ALA A 308 -6.37 -2.09 -0.01
N SER A 309 -7.32 -2.62 -0.78
CA SER A 309 -7.66 -2.08 -2.11
C SER A 309 -8.10 -0.62 -2.04
N ILE A 310 -8.97 -0.27 -1.07
CA ILE A 310 -9.38 1.13 -0.88
C ILE A 310 -8.20 2.02 -0.46
N ALA A 311 -7.26 1.53 0.35
CA ALA A 311 -6.06 2.29 0.70
C ALA A 311 -5.26 2.68 -0.54
N VAL A 312 -5.10 1.74 -1.50
CA VAL A 312 -4.44 2.01 -2.78
C VAL A 312 -5.24 2.99 -3.63
N GLU A 313 -6.57 2.86 -3.72
CA GLU A 313 -7.44 3.86 -4.37
C GLU A 313 -7.30 5.26 -3.76
N LYS A 314 -7.07 5.35 -2.46
CA LYS A 314 -6.84 6.60 -1.74
C LYS A 314 -5.41 7.15 -1.89
N GLY A 315 -4.56 6.50 -2.70
CA GLY A 315 -3.20 6.94 -3.04
C GLY A 315 -2.12 6.51 -2.05
N ILE A 316 -2.33 5.40 -1.34
CA ILE A 316 -1.34 4.80 -0.44
C ILE A 316 -0.77 3.55 -1.11
N LEU A 317 0.56 3.42 -1.20
CA LEU A 317 1.18 2.18 -1.64
C LEU A 317 1.20 1.19 -0.47
N VAL A 318 0.54 0.05 -0.62
CA VAL A 318 0.42 -0.97 0.43
C VAL A 318 1.35 -2.14 0.13
N VAL A 319 2.36 -2.35 0.99
CA VAL A 319 3.32 -3.45 0.93
C VAL A 319 2.96 -4.47 2.00
N VAL A 320 2.79 -5.73 1.61
CA VAL A 320 2.28 -6.79 2.47
C VAL A 320 3.15 -8.05 2.39
N SER A 321 3.46 -8.66 3.53
CA SER A 321 4.12 -9.97 3.55
C SER A 321 3.20 -11.06 2.98
N ALA A 322 3.73 -11.92 2.11
CA ALA A 322 2.96 -13.01 1.49
C ALA A 322 2.43 -14.05 2.50
N GLY A 323 3.04 -14.13 3.69
CA GLY A 323 2.75 -15.10 4.73
C GLY A 323 3.75 -16.26 4.77
N ASN A 324 3.67 -17.08 5.82
CA ASN A 324 4.63 -18.14 6.13
C ASN A 324 3.97 -19.54 6.08
N ALA A 325 3.08 -19.76 5.11
CA ALA A 325 2.31 -21.00 4.99
C ALA A 325 2.77 -21.95 3.88
N GLY A 326 3.84 -21.61 3.13
CA GLY A 326 4.30 -22.36 1.96
C GLY A 326 4.56 -23.84 2.21
N ALA A 327 5.11 -24.21 3.37
CA ALA A 327 5.34 -25.60 3.77
C ALA A 327 4.16 -26.26 4.50
N THR A 328 3.01 -25.60 4.60
CA THR A 328 1.79 -26.12 5.26
C THR A 328 0.76 -26.59 4.24
N ALA A 329 -0.34 -27.19 4.70
CA ALA A 329 -1.46 -27.57 3.83
C ALA A 329 -2.18 -26.36 3.20
N TRP A 330 -2.01 -25.15 3.75
CA TRP A 330 -2.58 -23.91 3.22
C TRP A 330 -1.87 -23.45 1.95
N GLN A 331 -0.56 -23.41 1.95
CA GLN A 331 0.40 -23.05 0.90
C GLN A 331 0.29 -21.60 0.37
N THR A 332 -0.92 -21.12 0.06
CA THR A 332 -1.14 -19.83 -0.64
C THR A 332 -0.92 -18.60 0.27
N VAL A 333 -0.93 -17.43 -0.33
CA VAL A 333 -0.91 -16.15 0.40
C VAL A 333 -2.13 -16.02 1.32
N GLY A 334 -2.05 -15.18 2.36
CA GLY A 334 -3.17 -14.83 3.24
C GLY A 334 -3.72 -13.44 2.90
N ALA A 335 -4.85 -13.06 3.54
CA ALA A 335 -5.36 -11.69 3.47
C ALA A 335 -4.48 -10.75 4.34
N PRO A 336 -4.12 -9.52 3.88
CA PRO A 336 -4.53 -8.86 2.64
C PRO A 336 -3.56 -9.05 1.45
N ALA A 337 -2.55 -9.93 1.54
CA ALA A 337 -1.60 -10.17 0.45
C ALA A 337 -2.26 -10.76 -0.82
N ASP A 338 -3.49 -11.29 -0.67
CA ASP A 338 -4.34 -11.79 -1.75
C ASP A 338 -5.00 -10.69 -2.59
N SER A 339 -5.00 -9.42 -2.14
CA SER A 339 -5.57 -8.31 -2.92
C SER A 339 -4.75 -8.05 -4.19
N PRO A 340 -5.38 -7.84 -5.38
CA PRO A 340 -4.68 -7.52 -6.62
C PRO A 340 -3.96 -6.17 -6.56
N ASP A 341 -4.44 -5.25 -5.73
CA ASP A 341 -4.01 -3.86 -5.70
C ASP A 341 -2.79 -3.62 -4.79
N VAL A 342 -2.46 -4.56 -3.89
CA VAL A 342 -1.30 -4.46 -3.00
C VAL A 342 -0.06 -5.10 -3.59
N LEU A 343 1.12 -4.69 -3.15
CA LEU A 343 2.38 -5.35 -3.45
C LEU A 343 2.66 -6.42 -2.39
N SER A 344 2.43 -7.70 -2.72
CA SER A 344 2.73 -8.82 -1.83
C SER A 344 4.18 -9.30 -2.01
N VAL A 345 4.89 -9.48 -0.88
CA VAL A 345 6.31 -9.80 -0.85
C VAL A 345 6.54 -11.20 -0.26
N GLY A 346 6.98 -12.12 -1.10
CA GLY A 346 7.44 -13.45 -0.71
C GLY A 346 8.88 -13.44 -0.20
N GLY A 347 9.45 -14.62 0.00
CA GLY A 347 10.74 -14.75 0.66
C GLY A 347 11.78 -15.60 -0.05
N VAL A 348 13.03 -15.10 -0.03
CA VAL A 348 14.25 -15.82 -0.43
C VAL A 348 15.28 -15.81 0.69
N ASP A 349 16.30 -16.67 0.58
CA ASP A 349 17.48 -16.66 1.45
C ASP A 349 18.55 -15.65 0.97
N ALA A 350 19.73 -15.66 1.60
CA ALA A 350 20.85 -14.77 1.26
C ALA A 350 21.45 -15.00 -0.14
N ASN A 351 21.14 -16.13 -0.80
CA ASN A 351 21.60 -16.44 -2.17
C ASN A 351 20.54 -16.09 -3.23
N GLY A 352 19.35 -15.68 -2.81
CA GLY A 352 18.20 -15.47 -3.69
C GLY A 352 17.39 -16.75 -3.95
N ASP A 353 17.65 -17.85 -3.23
CA ASP A 353 16.91 -19.09 -3.35
C ASP A 353 15.60 -19.05 -2.54
N TYR A 354 14.51 -19.58 -3.11
CA TYR A 354 13.21 -19.65 -2.45
C TYR A 354 13.28 -20.32 -1.08
N VAL A 355 12.66 -19.72 -0.06
CA VAL A 355 12.56 -20.32 1.27
C VAL A 355 11.19 -21.03 1.43
N SER A 356 11.23 -22.29 1.81
CA SER A 356 10.06 -23.18 1.79
C SER A 356 8.88 -22.74 2.66
N PHE A 357 9.07 -21.87 3.64
CA PHE A 357 7.99 -21.33 4.45
C PHE A 357 7.23 -20.20 3.73
N SER A 358 7.82 -19.51 2.75
CA SER A 358 7.16 -18.40 2.05
C SER A 358 5.88 -18.90 1.38
N SER A 359 4.77 -18.21 1.63
CA SER A 359 3.49 -18.50 0.95
C SER A 359 3.62 -18.28 -0.55
N GLN A 360 2.86 -19.05 -1.33
CA GLN A 360 2.93 -19.17 -2.78
C GLN A 360 1.67 -18.61 -3.44
N GLY A 361 1.72 -18.42 -4.76
CA GLY A 361 0.55 -18.20 -5.60
C GLY A 361 -0.12 -19.50 -6.05
N GLY A 362 -0.91 -19.43 -7.11
CA GLY A 362 -1.39 -20.58 -7.90
C GLY A 362 -2.56 -21.37 -7.34
N VAL A 363 -2.75 -21.42 -6.02
CA VAL A 363 -3.82 -22.24 -5.39
C VAL A 363 -5.20 -21.61 -5.62
N ALA A 364 -5.30 -20.30 -5.66
CA ALA A 364 -6.55 -19.55 -5.76
C ALA A 364 -6.92 -19.14 -7.17
N GLN A 365 -6.33 -19.58 -8.24
CA GLN A 365 -6.64 -19.27 -9.65
C GLN A 365 -7.04 -17.79 -9.90
N LEU A 366 -6.26 -16.86 -9.36
CA LEU A 366 -6.63 -15.44 -9.21
C LEU A 366 -6.69 -14.66 -10.53
N GLY A 367 -6.08 -15.14 -11.60
CA GLY A 367 -5.92 -14.38 -12.84
C GLY A 367 -4.88 -13.25 -12.76
N TYR A 368 -4.19 -13.09 -11.63
CA TYR A 368 -3.05 -12.20 -11.39
C TYR A 368 -1.99 -12.91 -10.54
N GLN A 369 -0.75 -12.42 -10.62
CA GLN A 369 0.39 -13.05 -9.94
C GLN A 369 0.43 -12.71 -8.45
N LYS A 370 0.66 -13.73 -7.60
CA LYS A 370 1.00 -13.61 -6.18
C LYS A 370 2.03 -14.71 -5.80
N PRO A 371 2.99 -14.46 -4.88
CA PRO A 371 3.36 -13.11 -4.48
C PRO A 371 3.73 -12.26 -5.71
N ASP A 372 3.76 -10.93 -5.58
CA ASP A 372 4.23 -10.08 -6.67
C ASP A 372 5.74 -10.24 -6.87
N VAL A 373 6.50 -10.06 -5.81
CA VAL A 373 7.97 -10.08 -5.81
C VAL A 373 8.49 -10.74 -4.53
N VAL A 374 9.81 -10.92 -4.45
CA VAL A 374 10.46 -11.50 -3.27
C VAL A 374 11.64 -10.65 -2.81
N ALA A 375 11.95 -10.72 -1.51
CA ALA A 375 13.16 -10.17 -0.92
C ALA A 375 13.67 -11.10 0.20
N ARG A 376 14.76 -10.74 0.88
CA ARG A 376 15.37 -11.59 1.90
C ARG A 376 14.43 -11.83 3.08
N ALA A 377 14.04 -13.09 3.32
CA ALA A 377 13.20 -13.56 4.41
C ALA A 377 13.88 -14.63 5.25
N GLY A 378 14.82 -15.36 4.65
CA GLY A 378 15.63 -16.37 5.32
C GLY A 378 16.80 -15.76 6.06
N THR A 379 16.84 -15.90 7.40
CA THR A 379 17.92 -15.33 8.25
C THR A 379 18.16 -13.84 8.01
N ALA A 380 17.10 -13.06 7.81
CA ALA A 380 17.17 -11.61 7.71
C ALA A 380 17.70 -11.00 9.02
N TYR A 381 18.54 -9.99 8.93
CA TYR A 381 19.05 -9.27 10.09
C TYR A 381 18.07 -8.20 10.53
N VAL A 382 17.74 -8.19 11.81
CA VAL A 382 16.80 -7.26 12.45
C VAL A 382 17.39 -6.76 13.78
N ILE A 383 16.82 -5.69 14.33
CA ILE A 383 17.15 -5.22 15.69
C ILE A 383 15.97 -5.53 16.61
N ASP A 384 16.22 -6.29 17.66
CA ASP A 384 15.20 -6.64 18.64
C ASP A 384 14.95 -5.52 19.66
N GLN A 385 13.93 -5.68 20.50
CA GLN A 385 13.54 -4.71 21.54
C GLN A 385 14.59 -4.47 22.63
N THR A 386 15.71 -5.22 22.63
CA THR A 386 16.86 -5.02 23.51
C THR A 386 18.00 -4.24 22.84
N ASN A 387 17.74 -3.68 21.65
CA ASN A 387 18.71 -2.96 20.82
C ASN A 387 19.86 -3.86 20.34
N THR A 388 19.57 -5.14 20.12
CA THR A 388 20.55 -6.15 19.68
C THR A 388 20.25 -6.59 18.25
N ILE A 389 21.30 -6.64 17.40
CA ILE A 389 21.17 -7.20 16.04
C ILE A 389 21.04 -8.72 16.16
N THR A 390 20.00 -9.26 15.54
CA THR A 390 19.68 -10.70 15.54
C THR A 390 19.27 -11.14 14.14
N GLN A 391 19.13 -12.45 13.92
CA GLN A 391 18.59 -13.01 12.68
C GLN A 391 17.22 -13.63 12.91
N ASN A 392 16.29 -13.37 11.99
CA ASN A 392 14.96 -13.95 12.02
C ASN A 392 14.54 -14.51 10.64
N ASN A 393 13.59 -15.44 10.66
CA ASN A 393 12.97 -15.99 9.45
C ASN A 393 11.52 -15.50 9.34
N GLY A 394 11.08 -15.19 8.13
CA GLY A 394 9.69 -14.82 7.85
C GLY A 394 9.57 -13.81 6.73
N THR A 395 8.51 -13.91 5.94
CA THR A 395 8.13 -12.87 4.96
C THR A 395 7.77 -11.54 5.66
N SER A 396 7.56 -11.58 6.98
CA SER A 396 7.45 -10.39 7.84
C SER A 396 8.66 -9.47 7.78
N PHE A 397 9.82 -9.96 7.32
CA PHE A 397 11.07 -9.18 7.18
C PHE A 397 11.37 -8.86 5.71
N SER A 398 11.01 -9.70 4.74
CA SER A 398 11.14 -9.33 3.32
C SER A 398 10.23 -8.16 2.93
N SER A 399 9.03 -8.08 3.50
CA SER A 399 8.10 -6.97 3.27
C SER A 399 8.69 -5.62 3.67
N PRO A 400 9.17 -5.40 4.92
CA PRO A 400 9.74 -4.12 5.31
C PRO A 400 11.08 -3.82 4.61
N ILE A 401 11.95 -4.80 4.37
CA ILE A 401 13.18 -4.60 3.59
C ILE A 401 12.83 -3.98 2.23
N LEU A 402 11.83 -4.53 1.54
CA LEU A 402 11.41 -3.99 0.25
C LEU A 402 10.63 -2.69 0.39
N CYS A 403 9.76 -2.55 1.39
CA CYS A 403 8.97 -1.34 1.63
C CYS A 403 9.86 -0.11 1.82
N GLY A 404 10.91 -0.21 2.64
CA GLY A 404 11.88 0.88 2.80
C GLY A 404 12.64 1.16 1.51
N GLY A 405 13.08 0.12 0.78
CA GLY A 405 13.72 0.32 -0.52
C GLY A 405 12.80 1.02 -1.53
N ILE A 406 11.49 0.71 -1.52
CA ILE A 406 10.50 1.40 -2.35
C ILE A 406 10.30 2.85 -1.90
N ALA A 407 10.36 3.15 -0.61
CA ALA A 407 10.33 4.54 -0.14
C ALA A 407 11.52 5.35 -0.68
N SER A 408 12.72 4.76 -0.68
CA SER A 408 13.91 5.34 -1.28
C SER A 408 13.78 5.49 -2.81
N LEU A 409 13.16 4.51 -3.49
CA LEU A 409 12.83 4.62 -4.91
C LEU A 409 11.81 5.73 -5.16
N TRP A 410 10.75 5.79 -4.38
CA TRP A 410 9.67 6.77 -4.59
C TRP A 410 10.13 8.20 -4.33
N GLN A 411 11.06 8.42 -3.39
CA GLN A 411 11.78 9.69 -3.26
C GLN A 411 12.47 10.09 -4.58
N ALA A 412 13.00 9.14 -5.35
CA ALA A 412 13.67 9.39 -6.63
C ALA A 412 12.72 9.60 -7.83
N ILE A 413 11.46 9.21 -7.69
CA ILE A 413 10.43 9.28 -8.74
C ILE A 413 9.09 9.75 -8.14
N PRO A 414 9.06 10.89 -7.41
CA PRO A 414 7.90 11.31 -6.61
C PRO A 414 6.65 11.65 -7.43
N ASP A 415 6.73 11.78 -8.78
CA ASP A 415 5.61 11.91 -9.72
C ASP A 415 4.87 10.59 -9.96
N ALA A 416 5.47 9.44 -9.62
CA ALA A 416 4.89 8.15 -9.87
C ALA A 416 3.75 7.83 -8.89
N SER A 417 2.59 7.43 -9.39
CA SER A 417 1.50 6.93 -8.57
C SER A 417 1.87 5.65 -7.83
N PRO A 418 1.16 5.27 -6.77
CA PRO A 418 1.37 3.98 -6.10
C PRO A 418 1.38 2.79 -7.05
N THR A 419 0.45 2.75 -8.00
CA THR A 419 0.36 1.69 -9.01
C THR A 419 1.54 1.69 -9.97
N GLU A 420 2.00 2.85 -10.41
CA GLU A 420 3.17 2.95 -11.28
C GLU A 420 4.45 2.54 -10.56
N VAL A 421 4.63 2.96 -9.30
CA VAL A 421 5.78 2.51 -8.48
C VAL A 421 5.78 0.98 -8.37
N MET A 422 4.62 0.37 -8.05
CA MET A 422 4.50 -1.09 -7.99
C MET A 422 4.83 -1.74 -9.34
N ASP A 423 4.41 -1.14 -10.46
CA ASP A 423 4.69 -1.68 -11.79
C ASP A 423 6.17 -1.55 -12.16
N TYR A 424 6.85 -0.46 -11.80
CA TYR A 424 8.30 -0.34 -11.98
C TYR A 424 9.07 -1.37 -11.15
N VAL A 425 8.64 -1.60 -9.92
CA VAL A 425 9.19 -2.65 -9.04
C VAL A 425 9.03 -4.03 -9.67
N ARG A 426 7.83 -4.36 -10.19
CA ARG A 426 7.59 -5.63 -10.90
C ARG A 426 8.44 -5.75 -12.16
N GLN A 427 8.50 -4.70 -12.99
CA GLN A 427 9.23 -4.68 -14.25
C GLN A 427 10.75 -4.83 -14.06
N SER A 428 11.30 -4.33 -12.96
CA SER A 428 12.72 -4.45 -12.63
C SER A 428 13.11 -5.83 -12.08
N ALA A 429 12.12 -6.67 -11.74
CA ALA A 429 12.37 -7.92 -11.02
C ALA A 429 12.99 -9.01 -11.92
N SER A 430 13.81 -9.86 -11.32
CA SER A 430 14.74 -10.79 -11.97
C SER A 430 14.12 -11.82 -12.93
N GLN A 431 12.81 -12.08 -12.83
CA GLN A 431 12.08 -12.99 -13.74
C GLN A 431 10.77 -12.37 -14.27
N PHE A 432 10.73 -11.05 -14.46
CA PHE A 432 9.55 -10.32 -14.93
C PHE A 432 8.89 -10.93 -16.18
N SER A 433 9.69 -11.41 -17.16
CA SER A 433 9.19 -11.99 -18.39
C SER A 433 8.61 -13.41 -18.23
N SER A 434 8.81 -14.07 -17.10
CA SER A 434 8.37 -15.45 -16.83
C SER A 434 8.14 -15.68 -15.34
N PRO A 435 7.14 -15.01 -14.73
CA PRO A 435 6.84 -15.13 -13.31
C PRO A 435 6.35 -16.54 -12.95
N ASP A 436 6.54 -16.94 -11.69
CA ASP A 436 6.04 -18.21 -11.16
C ASP A 436 5.36 -18.05 -9.79
N ASP A 437 4.74 -19.11 -9.30
CA ASP A 437 3.98 -19.13 -8.05
C ASP A 437 4.85 -19.04 -6.78
N LEU A 438 6.17 -19.24 -6.86
CA LEU A 438 7.09 -19.23 -5.73
C LEU A 438 7.74 -17.86 -5.51
N LEU A 439 8.22 -17.25 -6.59
CA LEU A 439 9.00 -16.02 -6.58
C LEU A 439 8.25 -14.83 -7.18
N GLY A 440 7.03 -15.05 -7.72
CA GLY A 440 6.34 -13.99 -8.45
C GLY A 440 7.15 -13.50 -9.64
N PHE A 441 7.32 -12.19 -9.78
CA PHE A 441 8.21 -11.58 -10.78
C PHE A 441 9.70 -11.67 -10.40
N GLY A 442 10.04 -12.21 -9.23
CA GLY A 442 11.42 -12.40 -8.76
C GLY A 442 11.90 -11.29 -7.79
N ILE A 443 13.22 -11.15 -7.66
CA ILE A 443 13.85 -10.14 -6.81
C ILE A 443 13.90 -8.83 -7.58
N PRO A 444 13.32 -7.72 -7.08
CA PRO A 444 13.39 -6.40 -7.72
C PRO A 444 14.81 -5.82 -7.69
N ASP A 445 15.13 -5.08 -8.73
CA ASP A 445 16.28 -4.18 -8.82
C ASP A 445 15.77 -2.73 -8.77
N LEU A 446 15.89 -2.06 -7.63
CA LEU A 446 15.26 -0.75 -7.43
C LEU A 446 15.99 0.37 -8.18
N ASP A 447 17.29 0.23 -8.49
CA ASP A 447 17.99 1.19 -9.36
C ASP A 447 17.56 1.02 -10.83
N LEU A 448 17.31 -0.22 -11.27
CA LEU A 448 16.67 -0.46 -12.56
C LEU A 448 15.24 0.07 -12.59
N ALA A 449 14.44 -0.11 -11.52
CA ALA A 449 13.09 0.45 -11.42
C ALA A 449 13.10 1.98 -11.57
N ARG A 450 14.03 2.67 -10.91
CA ARG A 450 14.27 4.10 -11.08
C ARG A 450 14.59 4.45 -12.53
N SER A 451 15.48 3.70 -13.15
CA SER A 451 15.88 3.91 -14.54
C SER A 451 14.72 3.69 -15.52
N ILE A 452 13.86 2.68 -15.29
CA ILE A 452 12.65 2.41 -16.07
C ILE A 452 11.70 3.60 -15.95
N ALA A 453 11.43 4.08 -14.73
CA ALA A 453 10.55 5.21 -14.48
C ALA A 453 11.00 6.47 -15.23
N LEU A 454 12.28 6.81 -15.10
CA LEU A 454 12.87 7.98 -15.76
C LEU A 454 12.90 7.85 -17.31
N THR A 455 13.03 6.63 -17.84
CA THR A 455 12.98 6.39 -19.30
C THR A 455 11.55 6.48 -19.84
N ILE A 456 10.57 6.01 -19.07
CA ILE A 456 9.15 6.10 -19.46
C ILE A 456 8.69 7.57 -19.44
N ASP A 457 9.20 8.41 -18.54
CA ASP A 457 8.93 9.85 -18.59
C ASP A 457 9.52 10.51 -19.85
N GLU A 458 10.68 10.07 -20.34
CA GLU A 458 11.17 10.51 -21.64
C GLU A 458 10.27 10.01 -22.80
N ASP A 459 9.70 8.80 -22.73
CA ASP A 459 8.79 8.22 -23.73
C ASP A 459 7.33 8.75 -23.59
N ARG A 460 6.87 9.12 -22.40
CA ARG A 460 5.56 9.78 -22.17
C ARG A 460 5.45 11.16 -22.84
N ILE A 461 6.57 11.78 -23.21
CA ILE A 461 6.58 13.02 -23.99
C ILE A 461 6.44 12.74 -25.50
N GLU A 462 5.98 11.59 -25.95
CA GLU A 462 5.60 11.32 -27.33
C GLU A 462 4.22 11.87 -27.75
N ASP A 463 3.78 12.98 -27.16
CA ASP A 463 2.67 13.74 -27.75
C ASP A 463 3.04 14.37 -29.11
N PHE A 464 4.35 14.41 -29.44
CA PHE A 464 4.85 15.01 -30.66
C PHE A 464 5.87 14.13 -31.37
N SER A 465 5.62 13.82 -32.63
CA SER A 465 6.61 13.27 -33.54
C SER A 465 6.52 13.94 -34.90
N PHE A 466 7.49 13.72 -35.79
CA PHE A 466 7.47 14.28 -37.13
C PHE A 466 8.21 13.38 -38.13
N TYR A 467 7.80 13.46 -39.37
CA TYR A 467 8.44 12.74 -40.46
C TYR A 467 8.23 13.47 -41.83
N PRO A 468 9.10 13.18 -42.84
CA PRO A 468 10.31 12.38 -42.80
C PRO A 468 11.50 13.14 -42.20
N ASN A 469 12.47 12.41 -41.65
CA ASN A 469 13.77 12.96 -41.26
C ASN A 469 14.86 12.00 -41.78
N PRO A 470 15.71 12.40 -42.76
CA PRO A 470 15.82 13.69 -43.43
C PRO A 470 14.61 14.11 -44.30
N VAL A 471 14.37 15.43 -44.39
CA VAL A 471 13.25 16.03 -45.11
C VAL A 471 13.69 16.91 -46.27
N LYS A 472 12.90 16.92 -47.39
CA LYS A 472 13.19 17.77 -48.56
C LYS A 472 12.28 18.99 -48.65
N THR A 473 10.97 18.81 -48.60
CA THR A 473 10.00 19.89 -48.88
C THR A 473 8.92 20.02 -47.81
N GLU A 474 8.38 18.91 -47.32
CA GLU A 474 7.27 18.90 -46.35
C GLU A 474 7.62 18.04 -45.14
N LEU A 475 7.34 18.60 -43.97
CA LEU A 475 7.49 17.96 -42.67
C LEU A 475 6.08 17.73 -42.10
N ASN A 476 5.72 16.48 -41.85
CA ASN A 476 4.46 16.11 -41.22
C ASN A 476 4.66 16.01 -39.70
N ILE A 477 3.77 16.66 -38.96
CA ILE A 477 3.78 16.63 -37.48
C ILE A 477 2.67 15.68 -37.01
N VAL A 478 3.04 14.78 -36.10
CA VAL A 478 2.10 13.86 -35.44
C VAL A 478 1.96 14.32 -33.99
N PHE A 479 0.74 14.48 -33.54
CA PHE A 479 0.40 14.79 -32.16
C PHE A 479 -0.99 14.24 -31.82
N SER A 480 -1.25 14.07 -30.51
CA SER A 480 -2.48 13.49 -29.98
C SER A 480 -3.72 14.34 -30.31
N SER A 481 -4.88 13.70 -30.51
CA SER A 481 -6.15 14.36 -30.89
C SER A 481 -6.74 15.24 -29.76
N ASN A 482 -6.22 15.16 -28.55
CA ASN A 482 -6.61 16.05 -27.44
C ASN A 482 -5.91 17.42 -27.50
N ILE A 483 -4.92 17.62 -28.39
CA ILE A 483 -4.22 18.89 -28.60
C ILE A 483 -4.92 19.67 -29.70
N SER A 484 -5.60 20.74 -29.31
CA SER A 484 -6.36 21.60 -30.24
C SER A 484 -5.49 22.64 -30.97
N LEU A 485 -4.37 23.04 -30.36
CA LEU A 485 -3.44 24.02 -30.91
C LEU A 485 -2.00 23.66 -30.50
N LEU A 486 -1.10 23.64 -31.48
CA LEU A 486 0.32 23.38 -31.32
C LEU A 486 1.13 24.50 -31.91
N GLU A 487 1.98 25.14 -31.12
CA GLU A 487 2.94 26.13 -31.60
C GLU A 487 4.24 25.45 -32.03
N LEU A 488 4.71 25.81 -33.22
CA LEU A 488 5.90 25.28 -33.84
C LEU A 488 6.88 26.38 -34.17
N SER A 489 8.13 26.21 -33.73
CA SER A 489 9.25 27.07 -34.10
C SER A 489 10.40 26.24 -34.65
N ILE A 490 11.01 26.67 -35.76
CA ILE A 490 12.23 26.07 -36.32
C ILE A 490 13.39 27.02 -36.13
N TYR A 491 14.50 26.48 -35.60
CA TYR A 491 15.74 27.22 -35.37
C TYR A 491 16.87 26.65 -36.21
N ASN A 492 17.73 27.52 -36.72
CA ASN A 492 18.99 27.08 -37.34
C ASN A 492 20.04 26.72 -36.26
N GLN A 493 21.24 26.29 -36.68
CA GLN A 493 22.33 25.92 -35.78
C GLN A 493 22.86 27.09 -34.90
N LEU A 494 22.54 28.31 -35.24
CA LEU A 494 22.92 29.52 -34.46
C LEU A 494 21.82 29.92 -33.46
N GLY A 495 20.72 29.13 -33.36
CA GLY A 495 19.57 29.43 -32.49
C GLY A 495 18.64 30.55 -33.00
N GLN A 496 18.80 30.94 -34.28
CA GLN A 496 17.91 31.95 -34.89
C GLN A 496 16.60 31.26 -35.32
N ASP A 497 15.46 31.86 -34.97
CA ASP A 497 14.14 31.43 -35.44
C ASP A 497 14.03 31.70 -36.96
N VAL A 498 13.77 30.63 -37.73
CA VAL A 498 13.68 30.67 -39.18
C VAL A 498 12.27 30.39 -39.70
N LEU A 499 11.41 29.84 -38.82
CA LEU A 499 10.01 29.60 -39.11
C LEU A 499 9.22 29.44 -37.82
N HIS A 500 8.13 30.21 -37.69
CA HIS A 500 7.18 30.06 -36.58
C HIS A 500 5.77 29.88 -37.13
N LYS A 501 4.99 28.90 -36.59
CA LYS A 501 3.66 28.57 -37.06
C LYS A 501 2.82 27.88 -35.99
N SER A 502 1.55 28.28 -35.88
CA SER A 502 0.54 27.55 -35.12
C SER A 502 -0.10 26.45 -35.98
N ILE A 503 -0.23 25.25 -35.47
CA ILE A 503 -0.77 24.07 -36.13
C ILE A 503 -2.05 23.63 -35.44
N GLN A 504 -3.07 23.32 -36.21
CA GLN A 504 -4.33 22.74 -35.76
C GLN A 504 -4.48 21.31 -36.27
N GLU A 505 -5.37 20.52 -35.69
CA GLU A 505 -5.58 19.12 -36.00
C GLU A 505 -5.76 18.83 -37.50
N ASN A 506 -6.35 19.74 -38.24
CA ASN A 506 -6.62 19.60 -39.68
C ASN A 506 -5.47 20.04 -40.59
N SER A 507 -4.33 20.52 -40.07
CA SER A 507 -3.22 21.05 -40.87
C SER A 507 -1.86 20.60 -40.29
N ARG A 508 -1.60 19.32 -40.37
CA ARG A 508 -0.43 18.67 -39.76
C ARG A 508 0.83 18.66 -40.66
N SER A 509 0.82 19.29 -41.83
CA SER A 509 1.98 19.37 -42.75
C SER A 509 2.52 20.79 -42.87
N ILE A 510 3.84 20.94 -42.92
CA ILE A 510 4.54 22.21 -43.04
C ILE A 510 5.49 22.15 -44.22
N ASN A 511 5.35 23.15 -45.11
CA ASN A 511 6.29 23.35 -46.19
C ASN A 511 7.55 24.06 -45.65
N ILE A 512 8.71 23.43 -45.85
CA ILE A 512 10.04 23.94 -45.50
C ILE A 512 10.98 23.99 -46.72
N SER A 513 10.42 24.06 -47.95
CA SER A 513 11.21 24.13 -49.18
C SER A 513 12.18 25.32 -49.22
N ASP A 514 11.82 26.41 -48.55
CA ASP A 514 12.63 27.65 -48.50
C ASP A 514 13.82 27.59 -47.56
N LEU A 515 13.92 26.56 -46.71
CA LEU A 515 15.08 26.34 -45.86
C LEU A 515 16.25 25.75 -46.64
N ALA A 516 17.44 26.26 -46.43
CA ALA A 516 18.67 25.68 -47.00
C ALA A 516 18.96 24.28 -46.43
N SER A 517 19.68 23.46 -47.19
CA SER A 517 20.12 22.14 -46.71
C SER A 517 21.01 22.32 -45.46
N GLY A 518 20.72 21.55 -44.39
CA GLY A 518 21.44 21.67 -43.14
C GLY A 518 20.73 21.03 -41.96
N ILE A 519 21.29 21.22 -40.76
CA ILE A 519 20.70 20.77 -39.49
C ILE A 519 19.87 21.89 -38.90
N TYR A 520 18.67 21.55 -38.43
CA TYR A 520 17.73 22.45 -37.78
C TYR A 520 17.18 21.80 -36.50
N PHE A 521 16.66 22.65 -35.64
CA PHE A 521 15.94 22.26 -34.43
C PHE A 521 14.48 22.73 -34.53
N ILE A 522 13.55 21.79 -34.35
CA ILE A 522 12.10 22.08 -34.31
C ILE A 522 11.65 22.01 -32.87
N LYS A 523 11.06 23.10 -32.36
CA LYS A 523 10.40 23.16 -31.07
C LYS A 523 8.91 23.10 -31.28
N LEU A 524 8.26 22.13 -30.65
CA LEU A 524 6.80 21.94 -30.62
C LEU A 524 6.33 22.25 -29.20
N SER A 525 5.30 23.09 -29.04
CA SER A 525 4.81 23.50 -27.71
C SER A 525 3.30 23.67 -27.69
N THR A 526 2.70 23.28 -26.55
CA THR A 526 1.34 23.62 -26.14
C THR A 526 1.37 24.62 -24.99
N GLU A 527 0.23 24.91 -24.36
CA GLU A 527 0.18 25.76 -23.18
C GLU A 527 0.96 25.15 -21.99
N ASN A 528 1.05 23.81 -21.90
CA ASN A 528 1.57 23.11 -20.74
C ASN A 528 2.89 22.37 -20.97
N THR A 529 3.30 22.12 -22.22
CA THR A 529 4.49 21.33 -22.52
C THR A 529 5.22 21.83 -23.77
N SER A 530 6.53 21.59 -23.86
CA SER A 530 7.30 21.88 -25.08
C SER A 530 8.43 20.88 -25.27
N LYS A 531 8.65 20.44 -26.53
CA LYS A 531 9.75 19.54 -26.88
C LYS A 531 10.52 20.06 -28.10
N THR A 532 11.85 19.85 -28.08
CA THR A 532 12.75 20.27 -29.17
C THR A 532 13.42 19.05 -29.79
N PHE A 533 13.34 18.93 -31.10
CA PHE A 533 13.92 17.83 -31.86
C PHE A 533 14.91 18.36 -32.90
N LYS A 534 15.89 17.52 -33.25
CA LYS A 534 16.81 17.78 -34.37
C LYS A 534 16.27 17.15 -35.64
N PHE A 535 16.30 17.86 -36.77
CA PHE A 535 16.03 17.28 -38.08
C PHE A 535 17.07 17.73 -39.13
N ILE A 536 17.13 17.00 -40.25
CA ILE A 536 18.06 17.24 -41.35
C ILE A 536 17.22 17.65 -42.58
N LYS A 537 17.44 18.88 -43.06
CA LYS A 537 16.92 19.38 -44.36
C LYS A 537 17.88 18.99 -45.49
N GLN A 538 17.38 18.30 -46.48
CA GLN A 538 18.09 17.95 -47.72
C GLN A 538 17.76 18.87 -48.88
#